data_5a2bf70bb10b3d08a433d4e20033cb7d
#
_entry.id   5a2bf70bb10b3d08a433d4e20033cb7d
#
_cell.length_a   1.000
_cell.length_b   1.000
_cell.length_c   1.000
_cell.angle_alpha   90.00
_cell.angle_beta   90.00
_cell.angle_gamma   90.00
#
_symmetry.space_group_name_H-M   'P 1'
#
loop_
_entity.id
_entity.type
_entity.pdbx_description
1 polymer ?
#
loop_
_entity_poly.entity_id
_entity_poly.type
_entity_poly.pdbx_seq_one_letter_code
_entity_poly.pdbx_strand_id
1 'polypeptide(L)'
;SKLNLLFFGNVVENKRLDLLIDAIKGLPQEIQDGIHLNICGNCKDAERFIQQIDGCSSISTYFKRIDDCEIAELFTKHDFLMLPYEDVAQSGPHMIAYYYNLPVIASDIEGFAERVIDGENGYLFKRNNLHDLVAVIKKASQLDNVEYVKMRNNLRTYTIQNYSVETVASKYIEYFKSL
;
A
#
# COMPACT_ATOMS: atom_id res chain seq x y z
N SER A 1 -2.30 -2.54 -19.68
CA SER A 1 -2.11 -1.33 -18.82
C SER A 1 -1.01 -1.61 -17.82
N LYS A 2 -0.28 -0.58 -17.40
CA LYS A 2 0.72 -0.72 -16.33
C LYS A 2 0.03 -0.90 -14.99
N LEU A 3 0.64 -1.71 -14.11
CA LEU A 3 0.28 -1.79 -12.70
C LEU A 3 0.79 -0.53 -11.99
N ASN A 4 -0.11 0.26 -11.42
CA ASN A 4 0.21 1.52 -10.76
C ASN A 4 0.27 1.32 -9.25
N LEU A 5 1.46 1.49 -8.69
CA LEU A 5 1.74 1.36 -7.27
C LEU A 5 1.89 2.75 -6.63
N LEU A 6 1.35 2.92 -5.43
CA LEU A 6 1.44 4.16 -4.67
C LEU A 6 2.18 3.93 -3.36
N PHE A 7 3.21 4.72 -3.09
CA PHE A 7 3.72 4.94 -1.73
C PHE A 7 3.27 6.32 -1.28
N PHE A 8 2.62 6.44 -0.14
CA PHE A 8 2.00 7.68 0.32
C PHE A 8 2.35 8.04 1.76
N GLY A 9 2.60 9.34 2.00
CA GLY A 9 2.77 9.96 3.30
C GLY A 9 4.21 10.38 3.60
N ASN A 10 4.45 10.86 4.83
CA ASN A 10 5.79 11.29 5.23
C ASN A 10 6.79 10.14 5.12
N VAL A 11 7.90 10.39 4.42
CA VAL A 11 9.00 9.43 4.29
C VAL A 11 9.84 9.50 5.56
N VAL A 12 9.77 8.44 6.36
CA VAL A 12 10.57 8.23 7.57
C VAL A 12 11.17 6.83 7.52
N GLU A 13 12.23 6.60 8.25
CA GLU A 13 13.08 5.40 8.16
C GLU A 13 12.28 4.09 8.32
N ASN A 14 11.40 4.01 9.31
CA ASN A 14 10.59 2.82 9.57
C ASN A 14 9.57 2.47 8.46
N LYS A 15 9.37 3.36 7.49
CA LYS A 15 8.52 3.07 6.33
C LYS A 15 9.24 2.35 5.19
N ARG A 16 10.56 2.18 5.31
CA ARG A 16 11.38 1.37 4.41
C ARG A 16 11.16 1.65 2.92
N LEU A 17 11.11 2.94 2.57
CA LEU A 17 11.07 3.35 1.15
C LEU A 17 12.28 2.84 0.37
N ASP A 18 13.45 2.77 1.02
CA ASP A 18 14.66 2.17 0.48
C ASP A 18 14.44 0.75 -0.04
N LEU A 19 13.82 -0.10 0.80
CA LEU A 19 13.52 -1.49 0.45
C LEU A 19 12.56 -1.59 -0.75
N LEU A 20 11.56 -0.70 -0.81
CA LEU A 20 10.61 -0.68 -1.93
C LEU A 20 11.29 -0.29 -3.25
N ILE A 21 12.14 0.73 -3.23
CA ILE A 21 12.91 1.16 -4.41
C ILE A 21 13.80 0.01 -4.90
N ASP A 22 14.53 -0.65 -3.99
CA ASP A 22 15.38 -1.79 -4.32
C ASP A 22 14.57 -2.95 -4.89
N ALA A 23 13.34 -3.19 -4.39
CA ALA A 23 12.46 -4.22 -4.91
C ALA A 23 12.04 -3.93 -6.36
N ILE A 24 11.62 -2.70 -6.69
CA ILE A 24 11.26 -2.31 -8.05
C ILE A 24 12.47 -2.42 -8.99
N LYS A 25 13.64 -1.94 -8.58
CA LYS A 25 14.88 -2.03 -9.37
C LYS A 25 15.37 -3.47 -9.56
N GLY A 26 15.08 -4.35 -8.60
CA GLY A 26 15.44 -5.78 -8.67
C GLY A 26 14.49 -6.64 -9.52
N LEU A 27 13.40 -6.09 -10.05
CA LEU A 27 12.50 -6.80 -10.93
C LEU A 27 13.14 -7.06 -12.30
N PRO A 28 12.85 -8.19 -12.97
CA PRO A 28 13.18 -8.36 -14.38
C PRO A 28 12.61 -7.22 -15.23
N GLN A 29 13.36 -6.77 -16.25
CA GLN A 29 13.01 -5.61 -17.06
C GLN A 29 11.60 -5.71 -17.66
N GLU A 30 11.20 -6.88 -18.13
CA GLU A 30 9.88 -7.13 -18.69
C GLU A 30 8.74 -6.84 -17.71
N ILE A 31 8.95 -7.15 -16.42
CA ILE A 31 7.98 -6.88 -15.35
C ILE A 31 8.05 -5.39 -14.97
N GLN A 32 9.27 -4.86 -14.85
CA GLN A 32 9.49 -3.45 -14.49
C GLN A 32 8.84 -2.50 -15.50
N ASP A 33 8.87 -2.81 -16.81
CA ASP A 33 8.24 -2.02 -17.86
C ASP A 33 6.70 -2.00 -17.74
N GLY A 34 6.12 -3.04 -17.13
CA GLY A 34 4.69 -3.18 -16.85
C GLY A 34 4.23 -2.53 -15.53
N ILE A 35 5.15 -1.92 -14.75
CA ILE A 35 4.85 -1.34 -13.43
C ILE A 35 5.18 0.15 -13.42
N HIS A 36 4.47 0.92 -12.62
CA HIS A 36 4.82 2.29 -12.28
C HIS A 36 4.60 2.56 -10.79
N LEU A 37 5.66 2.96 -10.08
CA LEU A 37 5.60 3.36 -8.67
C LEU A 37 5.60 4.88 -8.56
N ASN A 38 4.56 5.44 -7.96
CA ASN A 38 4.51 6.83 -7.54
C ASN A 38 4.82 6.95 -6.04
N ILE A 39 5.82 7.75 -5.70
CA ILE A 39 6.20 8.06 -4.32
C ILE A 39 5.74 9.47 -4.03
N CYS A 40 4.71 9.60 -3.18
CA CYS A 40 4.05 10.87 -2.88
C CYS A 40 4.10 11.17 -1.38
N GLY A 41 4.66 12.33 -1.02
CA GLY A 41 4.69 12.79 0.36
C GLY A 41 5.93 13.56 0.75
N ASN A 42 5.92 14.12 1.95
CA ASN A 42 7.04 14.92 2.44
C ASN A 42 8.25 14.03 2.75
N CYS A 43 9.43 14.42 2.27
CA CYS A 43 10.68 13.70 2.45
C CYS A 43 11.79 14.68 2.81
N LYS A 44 12.42 14.49 3.98
CA LYS A 44 13.58 15.33 4.40
C LYS A 44 14.83 15.00 3.61
N ASP A 45 15.05 13.72 3.30
CA ASP A 45 16.23 13.21 2.61
C ASP A 45 15.95 12.91 1.14
N ALA A 46 15.23 13.79 0.45
CA ALA A 46 14.78 13.59 -0.93
C ALA A 46 15.95 13.28 -1.88
N GLU A 47 17.08 13.95 -1.74
CA GLU A 47 18.28 13.76 -2.59
C GLU A 47 18.79 12.31 -2.54
N ARG A 48 18.82 11.68 -1.37
CA ARG A 48 19.21 10.28 -1.21
C ARG A 48 18.34 9.36 -2.06
N PHE A 49 17.02 9.54 -2.00
CA PHE A 49 16.10 8.68 -2.76
C PHE A 49 16.12 9.00 -4.25
N ILE A 50 16.28 10.26 -4.65
CA ILE A 50 16.48 10.65 -6.05
C ILE A 50 17.71 9.95 -6.63
N GLN A 51 18.84 9.91 -5.90
CA GLN A 51 20.03 9.16 -6.31
C GLN A 51 19.76 7.65 -6.39
N GLN A 52 19.03 7.09 -5.43
CA GLN A 52 18.72 5.65 -5.40
C GLN A 52 17.83 5.23 -6.61
N ILE A 53 16.92 6.08 -7.08
CA ILE A 53 16.05 5.80 -8.23
C ILE A 53 16.69 6.15 -9.58
N ASP A 54 17.87 6.74 -9.59
CA ASP A 54 18.53 7.15 -10.84
C ASP A 54 18.62 5.98 -11.84
N GLY A 55 18.30 6.26 -13.10
CA GLY A 55 18.22 5.27 -14.16
C GLY A 55 16.97 4.37 -14.14
N CYS A 56 16.01 4.56 -13.21
CA CYS A 56 14.80 3.75 -13.13
C CYS A 56 13.56 4.55 -13.60
N SER A 57 13.15 4.35 -14.84
CA SER A 57 11.99 5.05 -15.44
C SER A 57 10.63 4.61 -14.90
N SER A 58 10.60 3.50 -14.14
CA SER A 58 9.38 2.96 -13.52
C SER A 58 9.03 3.61 -12.19
N ILE A 59 9.82 4.59 -11.72
CA ILE A 59 9.57 5.28 -10.44
C ILE A 59 9.47 6.77 -10.68
N SER A 60 8.42 7.39 -10.13
CA SER A 60 8.24 8.84 -10.08
C SER A 60 8.11 9.31 -8.64
N THR A 61 8.64 10.50 -8.35
CA THR A 61 8.62 11.08 -7.01
C THR A 61 7.92 12.44 -6.99
N TYR A 62 7.10 12.64 -5.97
CA TYR A 62 6.45 13.89 -5.63
C TYR A 62 6.73 14.20 -4.16
N PHE A 63 7.99 14.59 -3.88
CA PHE A 63 8.46 14.91 -2.52
C PHE A 63 7.97 16.29 -2.08
N LYS A 64 6.68 16.38 -1.85
CA LYS A 64 6.00 17.56 -1.33
C LYS A 64 4.88 17.14 -0.38
N ARG A 65 4.36 18.08 0.40
CA ARG A 65 3.09 17.89 1.08
C ARG A 65 2.00 17.70 0.03
N ILE A 66 1.21 16.65 0.19
CA ILE A 66 0.04 16.38 -0.64
C ILE A 66 -1.16 17.07 0.01
N ASP A 67 -1.90 17.86 -0.75
CA ASP A 67 -3.09 18.52 -0.27
C ASP A 67 -4.28 17.55 -0.23
N ASP A 68 -5.22 17.80 0.68
CA ASP A 68 -6.37 16.90 0.89
C ASP A 68 -7.21 16.71 -0.39
N CYS A 69 -7.28 17.72 -1.26
CA CYS A 69 -7.96 17.62 -2.54
C CYS A 69 -7.28 16.69 -3.56
N GLU A 70 -5.98 16.42 -3.41
CA GLU A 70 -5.22 15.51 -4.29
C GLU A 70 -5.37 14.04 -3.85
N ILE A 71 -5.75 13.77 -2.59
CA ILE A 71 -5.80 12.41 -2.01
C ILE A 71 -6.75 11.50 -2.78
N ALA A 72 -7.96 11.97 -3.06
CA ALA A 72 -8.97 11.19 -3.77
C ALA A 72 -8.46 10.71 -5.14
N GLU A 73 -7.84 11.61 -5.89
CA GLU A 73 -7.28 11.31 -7.20
C GLU A 73 -6.13 10.30 -7.11
N LEU A 74 -5.21 10.49 -6.17
CA LEU A 74 -4.10 9.57 -5.95
C LEU A 74 -4.59 8.16 -5.63
N PHE A 75 -5.50 8.02 -4.67
CA PHE A 75 -5.94 6.69 -4.22
C PHE A 75 -6.88 5.99 -5.19
N THR A 76 -7.54 6.71 -6.10
CA THR A 76 -8.42 6.11 -7.12
C THR A 76 -7.71 5.78 -8.43
N LYS A 77 -6.55 6.37 -8.71
CA LYS A 77 -5.77 6.13 -9.94
C LYS A 77 -4.73 5.01 -9.81
N HIS A 78 -4.51 4.49 -8.62
CA HIS A 78 -3.54 3.43 -8.36
C HIS A 78 -4.23 2.09 -8.11
N ASP A 79 -3.46 1.01 -8.31
CA ASP A 79 -3.95 -0.36 -8.16
C ASP A 79 -3.62 -0.94 -6.77
N PHE A 80 -2.48 -0.56 -6.18
CA PHE A 80 -2.10 -0.95 -4.82
C PHE A 80 -1.41 0.18 -4.08
N LEU A 81 -1.69 0.28 -2.76
CA LEU A 81 -0.86 1.06 -1.84
C LEU A 81 0.25 0.18 -1.26
N MET A 82 1.49 0.69 -1.30
CA MET A 82 2.67 0.01 -0.79
C MET A 82 2.97 0.43 0.65
N LEU A 83 3.02 -0.53 1.57
CA LEU A 83 3.27 -0.32 2.99
C LEU A 83 4.43 -1.22 3.48
N PRO A 84 5.67 -0.97 3.04
CA PRO A 84 6.81 -1.83 3.36
C PRO A 84 7.38 -1.58 4.75
N TYR A 85 6.54 -1.19 5.70
CA TYR A 85 6.92 -0.68 7.01
C TYR A 85 7.62 -1.74 7.87
N GLU A 86 8.62 -1.30 8.63
CA GLU A 86 9.31 -2.12 9.60
C GLU A 86 8.52 -2.26 10.90
N ASP A 87 7.85 -1.20 11.30
CA ASP A 87 7.01 -1.14 12.49
C ASP A 87 5.93 -0.07 12.35
N VAL A 88 4.73 -0.39 12.80
CA VAL A 88 3.63 0.57 12.93
C VAL A 88 2.51 0.01 13.80
N ALA A 89 2.03 0.78 14.77
CA ALA A 89 0.83 0.43 15.52
C ALA A 89 -0.44 0.76 14.72
N GLN A 90 -0.48 1.91 14.06
CA GLN A 90 -1.58 2.34 13.19
C GLN A 90 -1.05 3.12 12.00
N SER A 91 -1.67 2.91 10.84
CA SER A 91 -1.29 3.58 9.59
C SER A 91 -2.46 4.36 9.02
N GLY A 92 -2.36 5.69 9.04
CA GLY A 92 -3.31 6.56 8.36
C GLY A 92 -3.46 6.24 6.87
N PRO A 93 -2.36 6.12 6.09
CA PRO A 93 -2.41 5.72 4.68
C PRO A 93 -3.16 4.40 4.42
N HIS A 94 -3.03 3.41 5.31
CA HIS A 94 -3.76 2.14 5.22
C HIS A 94 -5.28 2.37 5.30
N MET A 95 -5.74 3.15 6.28
CA MET A 95 -7.17 3.44 6.44
C MET A 95 -7.73 4.28 5.28
N ILE A 96 -6.93 5.20 4.73
CA ILE A 96 -7.30 5.96 3.54
C ILE A 96 -7.44 5.01 2.33
N ALA A 97 -6.52 4.06 2.15
CA ALA A 97 -6.61 3.06 1.08
C ALA A 97 -7.90 2.25 1.18
N TYR A 98 -8.26 1.79 2.36
CA TYR A 98 -9.50 1.05 2.59
C TYR A 98 -10.74 1.89 2.31
N TYR A 99 -10.74 3.17 2.67
CA TYR A 99 -11.83 4.09 2.34
C TYR A 99 -12.04 4.22 0.82
N TYR A 100 -10.95 4.30 0.05
CA TYR A 100 -11.00 4.37 -1.42
C TYR A 100 -11.05 3.00 -2.09
N ASN A 101 -11.23 1.91 -1.33
CA ASN A 101 -11.26 0.55 -1.84
C ASN A 101 -10.00 0.18 -2.65
N LEU A 102 -8.83 0.65 -2.18
CA LEU A 102 -7.52 0.39 -2.75
C LEU A 102 -6.84 -0.74 -1.97
N PRO A 103 -6.59 -1.92 -2.56
CA PRO A 103 -5.85 -2.98 -1.91
C PRO A 103 -4.44 -2.55 -1.55
N VAL A 104 -3.86 -3.21 -0.55
CA VAL A 104 -2.50 -2.89 -0.09
C VAL A 104 -1.54 -4.06 -0.33
N ILE A 105 -0.26 -3.75 -0.52
CA ILE A 105 0.86 -4.68 -0.37
C ILE A 105 1.64 -4.22 0.86
N ALA A 106 1.59 -4.98 1.93
CA ALA A 106 2.09 -4.60 3.23
C ALA A 106 3.05 -5.64 3.82
N SER A 107 3.96 -5.21 4.69
CA SER A 107 4.75 -6.12 5.51
C SER A 107 3.88 -6.87 6.53
N ASP A 108 4.29 -8.07 6.92
CA ASP A 108 3.57 -8.96 7.85
C ASP A 108 3.70 -8.55 9.33
N ILE A 109 3.76 -7.26 9.61
CA ILE A 109 3.75 -6.73 10.97
C ILE A 109 2.33 -6.77 11.57
N GLU A 110 2.24 -6.86 12.89
CA GLU A 110 0.97 -7.02 13.62
C GLU A 110 -0.11 -6.02 13.18
N GLY A 111 0.25 -4.72 13.07
CA GLY A 111 -0.68 -3.66 12.66
C GLY A 111 -1.30 -3.83 11.26
N PHE A 112 -0.68 -4.63 10.38
CA PHE A 112 -1.22 -4.95 9.06
C PHE A 112 -1.78 -6.37 8.98
N ALA A 113 -1.11 -7.36 9.60
CA ALA A 113 -1.51 -8.77 9.56
C ALA A 113 -2.90 -9.03 10.15
N GLU A 114 -3.36 -8.17 11.07
CA GLU A 114 -4.73 -8.23 11.61
C GLU A 114 -5.82 -7.79 10.62
N ARG A 115 -5.45 -7.05 9.59
CA ARG A 115 -6.39 -6.39 8.67
C ARG A 115 -6.28 -6.86 7.24
N VAL A 116 -5.09 -7.27 6.83
CA VAL A 116 -4.82 -7.76 5.48
C VAL A 116 -4.91 -9.28 5.48
N ILE A 117 -5.87 -9.80 4.72
CA ILE A 117 -6.02 -11.24 4.47
C ILE A 117 -5.32 -11.52 3.15
N ASP A 118 -4.15 -12.20 3.23
CA ASP A 118 -3.27 -12.39 2.07
C ASP A 118 -3.97 -13.06 0.90
N GLY A 119 -3.90 -12.43 -0.26
CA GLY A 119 -4.54 -12.87 -1.50
C GLY A 119 -6.05 -12.59 -1.59
N GLU A 120 -6.71 -12.13 -0.52
CA GLU A 120 -8.15 -11.85 -0.51
C GLU A 120 -8.48 -10.37 -0.62
N ASN A 121 -7.90 -9.53 0.24
CA ASN A 121 -8.15 -8.08 0.26
C ASN A 121 -6.87 -7.24 0.08
N GLY A 122 -5.74 -7.89 -0.15
CA GLY A 122 -4.42 -7.33 -0.34
C GLY A 122 -3.38 -8.43 -0.31
N TYR A 123 -2.12 -8.06 -0.18
CA TYR A 123 -1.00 -8.99 -0.06
C TYR A 123 -0.13 -8.66 1.14
N LEU A 124 0.42 -9.70 1.78
CA LEU A 124 1.45 -9.59 2.80
C LEU A 124 2.78 -10.13 2.29
N PHE A 125 3.86 -9.50 2.71
CA PHE A 125 5.22 -10.00 2.53
C PHE A 125 5.99 -9.96 3.84
N LYS A 126 7.02 -10.79 3.99
CA LYS A 126 7.83 -10.87 5.20
C LYS A 126 8.58 -9.55 5.43
N ARG A 127 8.38 -8.98 6.61
CA ARG A 127 9.06 -7.75 7.05
C ARG A 127 10.56 -7.78 6.74
N ASN A 128 11.08 -6.69 6.19
CA ASN A 128 12.49 -6.51 5.83
C ASN A 128 13.04 -7.56 4.85
N ASN A 129 12.19 -8.26 4.12
CA ASN A 129 12.60 -9.28 3.15
C ASN A 129 12.42 -8.80 1.70
N LEU A 130 13.53 -8.40 1.08
CA LEU A 130 13.55 -7.91 -0.30
C LEU A 130 13.04 -8.96 -1.30
N HIS A 131 13.47 -10.22 -1.15
CA HIS A 131 13.08 -11.28 -2.08
C HIS A 131 11.58 -11.57 -2.03
N ASP A 132 11.01 -11.54 -0.82
CA ASP A 132 9.58 -11.77 -0.63
C ASP A 132 8.76 -10.60 -1.18
N LEU A 133 9.18 -9.36 -0.95
CA LEU A 133 8.56 -8.18 -1.55
C LEU A 133 8.58 -8.23 -3.08
N VAL A 134 9.71 -8.60 -3.69
CA VAL A 134 9.83 -8.79 -5.14
C VAL A 134 8.87 -9.87 -5.63
N ALA A 135 8.77 -11.00 -4.92
CA ALA A 135 7.86 -12.10 -5.29
C ALA A 135 6.38 -11.65 -5.24
N VAL A 136 6.00 -10.89 -4.20
CA VAL A 136 4.63 -10.38 -4.05
C VAL A 136 4.30 -9.34 -5.12
N ILE A 137 5.23 -8.43 -5.45
CA ILE A 137 5.01 -7.45 -6.54
C ILE A 137 4.85 -8.18 -7.88
N LYS A 138 5.65 -9.21 -8.15
CA LYS A 138 5.49 -10.07 -9.35
C LYS A 138 4.10 -10.72 -9.38
N LYS A 139 3.65 -11.30 -8.27
CA LYS A 139 2.31 -11.90 -8.15
C LYS A 139 1.22 -10.88 -8.46
N ALA A 140 1.32 -9.68 -7.88
CA ALA A 140 0.36 -8.60 -8.12
C ALA A 140 0.35 -8.15 -9.60
N SER A 141 1.52 -8.12 -10.27
CA SER A 141 1.62 -7.73 -11.69
C SER A 141 1.03 -8.76 -12.66
N GLN A 142 0.79 -9.98 -12.20
CA GLN A 142 0.22 -11.07 -12.99
C GLN A 142 -1.28 -11.26 -12.78
N LEU A 143 -1.89 -10.51 -11.86
CA LEU A 143 -3.34 -10.57 -11.66
C LEU A 143 -4.08 -10.17 -12.92
N ASP A 144 -5.05 -11.00 -13.32
CA ASP A 144 -6.00 -10.59 -14.31
C ASP A 144 -7.06 -9.63 -13.73
N ASN A 145 -7.83 -9.03 -14.63
CA ASN A 145 -8.86 -8.07 -14.21
C ASN A 145 -9.96 -8.69 -13.34
N VAL A 146 -10.26 -9.97 -13.51
CA VAL A 146 -11.30 -10.67 -12.74
C VAL A 146 -10.82 -10.90 -11.32
N GLU A 147 -9.60 -11.36 -11.15
CA GLU A 147 -8.96 -11.57 -9.84
C GLU A 147 -8.82 -10.25 -9.08
N TYR A 148 -8.37 -9.19 -9.75
CA TYR A 148 -8.23 -7.87 -9.15
C TYR A 148 -9.58 -7.29 -8.70
N VAL A 149 -10.63 -7.37 -9.53
CA VAL A 149 -11.98 -6.94 -9.16
C VAL A 149 -12.52 -7.74 -7.98
N LYS A 150 -12.27 -9.06 -7.95
CA LYS A 150 -12.63 -9.91 -6.80
C LYS A 150 -11.95 -9.44 -5.52
N MET A 151 -10.64 -9.16 -5.56
CA MET A 151 -9.89 -8.64 -4.42
C MET A 151 -10.48 -7.31 -3.90
N ARG A 152 -10.81 -6.38 -4.78
CA ARG A 152 -11.46 -5.13 -4.42
C ARG A 152 -12.85 -5.33 -3.80
N ASN A 153 -13.64 -6.28 -4.30
CA ASN A 153 -14.94 -6.59 -3.72
C ASN A 153 -14.82 -7.20 -2.32
N ASN A 154 -13.83 -8.07 -2.12
CA ASN A 154 -13.53 -8.62 -0.80
C ASN A 154 -13.10 -7.53 0.17
N LEU A 155 -12.21 -6.61 -0.28
CA LEU A 155 -11.78 -5.46 0.51
C LEU A 155 -12.97 -4.58 0.92
N ARG A 156 -13.86 -4.27 -0.02
CA ARG A 156 -15.06 -3.48 0.24
C ARG A 156 -15.95 -4.14 1.29
N THR A 157 -16.19 -5.43 1.16
CA THR A 157 -16.97 -6.21 2.13
C THR A 157 -16.32 -6.17 3.51
N TYR A 158 -15.02 -6.43 3.57
CA TYR A 158 -14.25 -6.36 4.81
C TYR A 158 -14.33 -4.98 5.47
N THR A 159 -14.17 -3.91 4.68
CA THR A 159 -14.21 -2.52 5.17
C THR A 159 -15.59 -2.17 5.75
N ILE A 160 -16.67 -2.53 5.07
CA ILE A 160 -18.03 -2.31 5.56
C ILE A 160 -18.27 -3.07 6.86
N GLN A 161 -17.89 -4.34 6.92
CA GLN A 161 -18.12 -5.20 8.09
C GLN A 161 -17.33 -4.78 9.33
N ASN A 162 -16.18 -4.13 9.15
CA ASN A 162 -15.30 -3.81 10.28
C ASN A 162 -15.24 -2.32 10.63
N TYR A 163 -15.49 -1.42 9.67
CA TYR A 163 -15.24 0.02 9.82
C TYR A 163 -16.41 0.91 9.42
N SER A 164 -17.60 0.36 9.05
CA SER A 164 -18.77 1.21 8.86
C SER A 164 -19.19 1.87 10.17
N VAL A 165 -19.81 3.04 10.07
CA VAL A 165 -20.30 3.78 11.25
C VAL A 165 -21.24 2.92 12.08
N GLU A 166 -22.13 2.16 11.41
CA GLU A 166 -23.08 1.25 12.03
C GLU A 166 -22.38 0.14 12.80
N THR A 167 -21.35 -0.48 12.19
CA THR A 167 -20.59 -1.55 12.83
C THR A 167 -19.82 -1.05 14.05
N VAL A 168 -19.16 0.09 13.92
CA VAL A 168 -18.41 0.70 15.03
C VAL A 168 -19.37 1.10 16.16
N ALA A 169 -20.49 1.76 15.85
CA ALA A 169 -21.50 2.14 16.84
C ALA A 169 -22.07 0.92 17.57
N SER A 170 -22.38 -0.18 16.85
CA SER A 170 -22.87 -1.41 17.46
C SER A 170 -21.88 -2.02 18.43
N LYS A 171 -20.60 -2.08 18.09
CA LYS A 171 -19.54 -2.58 18.97
C LYS A 171 -19.41 -1.74 20.24
N TYR A 172 -19.52 -0.41 20.15
CA TYR A 172 -19.54 0.46 21.32
C TYR A 172 -20.75 0.23 22.22
N ILE A 173 -21.95 0.10 21.63
CA ILE A 173 -23.18 -0.18 22.39
C ILE A 173 -23.08 -1.51 23.13
N GLU A 174 -22.58 -2.58 22.47
CA GLU A 174 -22.37 -3.88 23.11
C GLU A 174 -21.37 -3.81 24.26
N TYR A 175 -20.25 -3.10 24.05
CA TYR A 175 -19.24 -2.91 25.11
C TYR A 175 -19.85 -2.24 26.34
N PHE A 176 -20.59 -1.13 26.16
CA PHE A 176 -21.22 -0.43 27.28
C PHE A 176 -22.36 -1.21 27.95
N LYS A 177 -23.01 -2.13 27.26
CA LYS A 177 -23.99 -3.03 27.88
C LYS A 177 -23.35 -4.16 28.68
N SER A 178 -22.08 -4.45 28.47
CA SER A 178 -21.32 -5.50 29.17
C SER A 178 -20.63 -5.04 30.44
N LEU A 179 -20.64 -3.73 30.72
CA LEU A 179 -20.15 -3.10 31.95
C LEU A 179 -21.23 -3.08 33.03
#